data_ab5c1f75a8a628ed6471f70278f9cece
#
_entry.id   ab5c1f75a8a628ed6471f70278f9cece
#
_cell.length_a   1.000
_cell.length_b   1.000
_cell.length_c   1.000
_cell.angle_alpha   90.00
_cell.angle_beta   90.00
_cell.angle_gamma   90.00
#
_symmetry.space_group_name_H-M   'P 1'
#
loop_
_entity.id
_entity.type
_entity.pdbx_description
1 polymer ?
#
loop_
_entity_poly.entity_id
_entity_poly.type
_entity_poly.pdbx_seq_one_letter_code
_entity_poly.pdbx_strand_id
1 'polypeptide(L)'
;MPVLRLNYSMVDGRGLVLIAEDERAIADLERLYLTEAGFGVHIEKDGASALSAVRRLSPVAIVLDVGLPITDGIEVCRSLRERGDWTPIIFVTARDDEVDRILGLELGADDYLTKPFAPRELVARVKSVLRRHDGPPTVTLSSGDVRLYPEQRRVEAGGTAVSLTATEFDLLAKLMSSPGRVFSRETLLASVWGQADYSGGRTVDVHIAQLRAKLGDASPIVTFRGAGYSVAAGA
;
A
#
# COMPACT_ATOMS: atom_id res chain seq x y z
N MET A 1 -20.23 -26.25 14.47
CA MET A 1 -19.34 -25.77 15.54
C MET A 1 -18.77 -24.45 15.09
N PRO A 2 -19.05 -23.32 15.74
CA PRO A 2 -18.46 -22.05 15.36
C PRO A 2 -16.99 -22.05 15.77
N VAL A 3 -16.11 -21.88 14.79
CA VAL A 3 -14.69 -21.67 15.00
C VAL A 3 -14.53 -20.36 15.76
N LEU A 4 -14.01 -20.43 16.98
CA LEU A 4 -13.65 -19.28 17.79
C LEU A 4 -12.65 -18.43 16.98
N ARG A 5 -13.11 -17.31 16.42
CA ARG A 5 -12.20 -16.25 15.96
C ARG A 5 -11.50 -15.71 17.19
N LEU A 6 -10.28 -16.13 17.41
CA LEU A 6 -9.38 -15.44 18.33
C LEU A 6 -9.17 -14.02 17.77
N ASN A 7 -9.98 -13.11 18.28
CA ASN A 7 -9.78 -11.68 18.09
C ASN A 7 -8.45 -11.28 18.76
N TYR A 8 -7.36 -11.28 18.01
CA TYR A 8 -6.14 -10.58 18.36
C TYR A 8 -6.29 -9.05 18.11
N SER A 9 -7.51 -8.54 18.20
CA SER A 9 -7.74 -7.11 18.22
C SER A 9 -7.49 -6.62 19.65
N MET A 10 -6.60 -5.65 19.76
CA MET A 10 -6.39 -4.80 20.92
C MET A 10 -5.19 -5.16 21.83
N VAL A 11 -3.99 -5.02 21.31
CA VAL A 11 -2.92 -4.41 22.10
C VAL A 11 -2.80 -2.99 21.56
N ASP A 12 -3.19 -2.00 22.32
CA ASP A 12 -3.12 -0.55 22.04
C ASP A 12 -3.78 0.01 20.76
N GLY A 13 -4.78 -0.62 20.19
CA GLY A 13 -5.71 0.02 19.23
C GLY A 13 -5.25 0.18 17.77
N ARG A 14 -4.05 -0.24 17.37
CA ARG A 14 -3.52 -0.02 16.01
C ARG A 14 -3.58 -1.24 15.07
N GLY A 15 -3.96 -2.40 15.57
CA GLY A 15 -4.06 -3.63 14.78
C GLY A 15 -2.75 -4.43 14.72
N LEU A 16 -2.81 -5.60 14.05
CA LEU A 16 -1.72 -6.57 13.92
C LEU A 16 -0.97 -6.35 12.60
N VAL A 17 0.35 -6.19 12.65
CA VAL A 17 1.25 -6.21 11.50
C VAL A 17 1.87 -7.60 11.40
N LEU A 18 1.80 -8.21 10.21
CA LEU A 18 2.52 -9.43 9.88
C LEU A 18 3.90 -9.06 9.33
N ILE A 19 4.95 -9.65 9.90
CA ILE A 19 6.30 -9.60 9.36
C ILE A 19 6.60 -10.96 8.74
N ALA A 20 7.03 -10.98 7.48
CA ALA A 20 7.55 -12.17 6.81
C ALA A 20 9.03 -11.91 6.49
N GLU A 21 9.92 -12.48 7.30
CA GLU A 21 11.37 -12.23 7.30
C GLU A 21 12.08 -13.47 7.86
N ASP A 22 13.01 -14.06 7.11
CA ASP A 22 13.74 -15.26 7.52
C ASP A 22 14.97 -14.95 8.40
N GLU A 23 15.54 -13.76 8.27
CA GLU A 23 16.64 -13.29 9.10
C GLU A 23 16.13 -12.85 10.48
N ARG A 24 16.34 -13.71 11.49
CA ARG A 24 15.85 -13.48 12.86
C ARG A 24 16.26 -12.12 13.45
N ALA A 25 17.47 -11.66 13.18
CA ALA A 25 17.96 -10.39 13.72
C ALA A 25 17.20 -9.19 13.16
N ILE A 26 16.83 -9.24 11.87
CA ILE A 26 16.04 -8.22 11.20
C ILE A 26 14.59 -8.27 11.70
N ALA A 27 14.00 -9.46 11.71
CA ALA A 27 12.63 -9.65 12.20
C ALA A 27 12.44 -9.19 13.66
N ASP A 28 13.41 -9.48 14.54
CA ASP A 28 13.38 -9.03 15.94
C ASP A 28 13.50 -7.50 16.05
N LEU A 29 14.31 -6.87 15.21
CA LEU A 29 14.45 -5.41 15.15
C LEU A 29 13.16 -4.76 14.65
N GLU A 30 12.59 -5.24 13.58
CA GLU A 30 11.31 -4.77 13.03
C GLU A 30 10.19 -4.89 14.07
N ARG A 31 10.09 -6.06 14.72
CA ARG A 31 9.13 -6.32 15.79
C ARG A 31 9.28 -5.32 16.93
N LEU A 32 10.51 -5.07 17.40
CA LEU A 32 10.76 -4.13 18.48
C LEU A 32 10.17 -2.75 18.17
N TYR A 33 10.51 -2.17 17.04
CA TYR A 33 10.09 -0.83 16.67
C TYR A 33 8.59 -0.72 16.33
N LEU A 34 8.01 -1.74 15.71
CA LEU A 34 6.56 -1.77 15.46
C LEU A 34 5.77 -1.93 16.75
N THR A 35 6.27 -2.73 17.71
CA THR A 35 5.63 -2.88 19.02
C THR A 35 5.72 -1.58 19.83
N GLU A 36 6.88 -0.90 19.84
CA GLU A 36 7.03 0.43 20.44
C GLU A 36 6.10 1.48 19.80
N ALA A 37 5.78 1.29 18.53
CA ALA A 37 4.84 2.16 17.83
C ALA A 37 3.36 1.83 18.10
N GLY A 38 3.06 0.81 18.93
CA GLY A 38 1.72 0.42 19.37
C GLY A 38 1.03 -0.60 18.46
N PHE A 39 1.76 -1.34 17.61
CA PHE A 39 1.21 -2.42 16.81
C PHE A 39 1.37 -3.77 17.52
N GLY A 40 0.39 -4.66 17.37
CA GLY A 40 0.61 -6.09 17.53
C GLY A 40 1.49 -6.60 16.40
N VAL A 41 2.38 -7.58 16.66
CA VAL A 41 3.28 -8.11 15.63
C VAL A 41 3.25 -9.63 15.65
N HIS A 42 3.14 -10.23 14.46
CA HIS A 42 3.32 -11.65 14.23
C HIS A 42 4.43 -11.85 13.20
N ILE A 43 5.29 -12.83 13.41
CA ILE A 43 6.45 -13.11 12.53
C ILE A 43 6.27 -14.48 11.90
N GLU A 44 6.46 -14.57 10.60
CA GLU A 44 6.64 -15.81 9.83
C GLU A 44 7.99 -15.77 9.11
N LYS A 45 8.58 -16.95 8.86
CA LYS A 45 9.94 -17.07 8.33
C LYS A 45 10.01 -17.50 6.86
N ASP A 46 8.86 -17.73 6.25
CA ASP A 46 8.73 -18.14 4.86
C ASP A 46 7.42 -17.66 4.26
N GLY A 47 7.37 -17.58 2.93
CA GLY A 47 6.20 -17.07 2.23
C GLY A 47 4.96 -17.95 2.33
N ALA A 48 5.10 -19.27 2.43
CA ALA A 48 3.96 -20.18 2.55
C ALA A 48 3.26 -20.03 3.91
N SER A 49 4.04 -19.93 4.99
CA SER A 49 3.56 -19.63 6.34
C SER A 49 2.93 -18.25 6.40
N ALA A 50 3.53 -17.24 5.75
CA ALA A 50 3.00 -15.89 5.66
C ALA A 50 1.60 -15.87 5.00
N LEU A 51 1.41 -16.53 3.85
CA LEU A 51 0.09 -16.66 3.20
C LEU A 51 -0.96 -17.31 4.11
N SER A 52 -0.56 -18.30 4.92
CA SER A 52 -1.44 -18.95 5.87
C SER A 52 -1.79 -18.03 7.04
N ALA A 53 -0.82 -17.27 7.53
CA ALA A 53 -0.99 -16.31 8.62
C ALA A 53 -1.90 -15.14 8.22
N VAL A 54 -1.78 -14.61 7.01
CA VAL A 54 -2.68 -13.55 6.50
C VAL A 54 -4.14 -13.98 6.61
N ARG A 55 -4.47 -15.17 6.14
CA ARG A 55 -5.86 -15.70 6.19
C ARG A 55 -6.38 -15.91 7.61
N ARG A 56 -5.50 -16.36 8.51
CA ARG A 56 -5.86 -16.67 9.91
C ARG A 56 -5.99 -15.43 10.77
N LEU A 57 -5.08 -14.47 10.58
CA LEU A 57 -4.90 -13.35 11.50
C LEU A 57 -5.50 -12.04 10.99
N SER A 58 -5.78 -11.94 9.69
CA SER A 58 -6.28 -10.71 9.05
C SER A 58 -5.49 -9.48 9.47
N PRO A 59 -4.16 -9.42 9.18
CA PRO A 59 -3.31 -8.31 9.60
C PRO A 59 -3.75 -7.01 8.92
N VAL A 60 -3.47 -5.87 9.56
CA VAL A 60 -3.74 -4.55 9.00
C VAL A 60 -2.70 -4.14 7.96
N ALA A 61 -1.49 -4.71 8.03
CA ALA A 61 -0.43 -4.52 7.04
C ALA A 61 0.53 -5.72 7.08
N ILE A 62 1.28 -5.91 6.00
CA ILE A 62 2.31 -6.93 5.84
C ILE A 62 3.65 -6.24 5.54
N VAL A 63 4.66 -6.51 6.34
CA VAL A 63 6.07 -6.23 6.04
C VAL A 63 6.64 -7.51 5.46
N LEU A 64 7.12 -7.47 4.22
CA LEU A 64 7.36 -8.67 3.42
C LEU A 64 8.75 -8.61 2.78
N ASP A 65 9.66 -9.48 3.22
CA ASP A 65 10.92 -9.65 2.50
C ASP A 65 10.67 -10.30 1.14
N VAL A 66 11.33 -9.78 0.12
CA VAL A 66 11.32 -10.36 -1.22
C VAL A 66 12.07 -11.69 -1.25
N GLY A 67 13.18 -11.80 -0.50
CA GLY A 67 14.09 -12.96 -0.51
C GLY A 67 13.66 -14.16 0.32
N LEU A 68 12.38 -14.34 0.63
CA LEU A 68 11.90 -15.42 1.49
C LEU A 68 12.13 -16.81 0.91
N PRO A 69 12.42 -17.80 1.77
CA PRO A 69 12.49 -19.20 1.36
C PRO A 69 11.10 -19.79 1.07
N ILE A 70 11.05 -20.91 0.35
CA ILE A 70 9.87 -21.71 -0.02
C ILE A 70 8.99 -21.00 -1.06
N THR A 71 8.51 -19.82 -0.73
CA THR A 71 7.73 -18.94 -1.61
C THR A 71 8.27 -17.53 -1.44
N ASP A 72 8.79 -16.93 -2.50
CA ASP A 72 9.35 -15.58 -2.42
C ASP A 72 8.26 -14.52 -2.16
N GLY A 73 8.69 -13.34 -1.67
CA GLY A 73 7.76 -12.28 -1.32
C GLY A 73 6.94 -11.75 -2.50
N ILE A 74 7.50 -11.78 -3.71
CA ILE A 74 6.81 -11.36 -4.93
C ILE A 74 5.63 -12.30 -5.22
N GLU A 75 5.85 -13.62 -5.10
CA GLU A 75 4.81 -14.63 -5.31
C GLU A 75 3.74 -14.58 -4.19
N VAL A 76 4.15 -14.28 -2.95
CA VAL A 76 3.20 -14.02 -1.85
C VAL A 76 2.28 -12.84 -2.20
N CYS A 77 2.84 -11.72 -2.65
CA CYS A 77 2.07 -10.54 -3.05
C CYS A 77 1.11 -10.88 -4.19
N ARG A 78 1.60 -11.52 -5.25
CA ARG A 78 0.79 -11.96 -6.40
C ARG A 78 -0.38 -12.84 -5.94
N SER A 79 -0.11 -13.87 -5.15
CA SER A 79 -1.14 -14.80 -4.63
C SER A 79 -2.22 -14.11 -3.81
N LEU A 80 -1.87 -13.09 -3.03
CA LEU A 80 -2.84 -12.29 -2.28
C LEU A 80 -3.71 -11.46 -3.22
N ARG A 81 -3.13 -10.76 -4.20
CA ARG A 81 -3.86 -9.92 -5.15
C ARG A 81 -4.79 -10.72 -6.07
N GLU A 82 -4.36 -11.89 -6.54
CA GLU A 82 -5.19 -12.81 -7.33
C GLU A 82 -6.43 -13.31 -6.57
N ARG A 83 -6.35 -13.39 -5.24
CA ARG A 83 -7.47 -13.76 -4.37
C ARG A 83 -8.34 -12.58 -3.94
N GLY A 84 -8.03 -11.38 -4.42
CA GLY A 84 -8.73 -10.15 -4.04
C GLY A 84 -8.40 -9.67 -2.63
N ASP A 85 -7.30 -10.12 -2.05
CA ASP A 85 -6.81 -9.64 -0.76
C ASP A 85 -5.94 -8.40 -1.00
N TRP A 86 -6.43 -7.25 -0.54
CA TRP A 86 -5.80 -5.95 -0.70
C TRP A 86 -5.16 -5.45 0.60
N THR A 87 -4.86 -6.35 1.52
CA THR A 87 -4.06 -6.00 2.72
C THR A 87 -2.80 -5.25 2.28
N PRO A 88 -2.53 -4.09 2.87
CA PRO A 88 -1.36 -3.28 2.54
C PRO A 88 -0.05 -4.06 2.68
N ILE A 89 0.81 -4.00 1.66
CA ILE A 89 2.10 -4.69 1.62
C ILE A 89 3.22 -3.67 1.44
N ILE A 90 4.21 -3.74 2.34
CA ILE A 90 5.46 -3.02 2.25
C ILE A 90 6.55 -4.05 2.00
N PHE A 91 7.20 -4.02 0.83
CA PHE A 91 8.36 -4.84 0.58
C PHE A 91 9.58 -4.33 1.34
N VAL A 92 10.32 -5.27 1.93
CA VAL A 92 11.67 -5.03 2.48
C VAL A 92 12.63 -5.89 1.68
N THR A 93 13.67 -5.33 1.09
CA THR A 93 14.54 -6.08 0.18
C THR A 93 15.98 -5.58 0.22
N ALA A 94 16.94 -6.50 0.10
CA ALA A 94 18.35 -6.18 -0.12
C ALA A 94 18.67 -5.84 -1.59
N ARG A 95 17.70 -6.00 -2.50
CA ARG A 95 17.89 -5.78 -3.92
C ARG A 95 17.72 -4.32 -4.27
N ASP A 96 18.83 -3.67 -4.62
CA ASP A 96 18.87 -2.29 -5.12
C ASP A 96 18.45 -2.18 -6.60
N ASP A 97 18.06 -3.30 -7.23
CA ASP A 97 17.75 -3.30 -8.65
C ASP A 97 16.41 -2.56 -8.89
N GLU A 98 16.48 -1.47 -9.64
CA GLU A 98 15.33 -0.64 -9.98
C GLU A 98 14.22 -1.47 -10.65
N VAL A 99 14.61 -2.54 -11.34
CA VAL A 99 13.69 -3.46 -12.01
C VAL A 99 12.84 -4.24 -10.99
N ASP A 100 13.46 -4.77 -9.93
CA ASP A 100 12.75 -5.52 -8.89
C ASP A 100 11.79 -4.62 -8.10
N ARG A 101 12.15 -3.35 -7.89
CA ARG A 101 11.28 -2.35 -7.25
C ARG A 101 10.05 -2.02 -8.09
N ILE A 102 10.27 -1.79 -9.39
CA ILE A 102 9.18 -1.53 -10.34
C ILE A 102 8.26 -2.75 -10.41
N LEU A 103 8.82 -3.94 -10.54
CA LEU A 103 8.05 -5.19 -10.59
C LEU A 103 7.21 -5.40 -9.32
N GLY A 104 7.77 -5.14 -8.13
CA GLY A 104 7.04 -5.26 -6.88
C GLY A 104 5.84 -4.30 -6.79
N LEU A 105 6.02 -3.06 -7.21
CA LEU A 105 4.94 -2.08 -7.26
C LEU A 105 3.92 -2.40 -8.36
N GLU A 106 4.35 -2.89 -9.53
CA GLU A 106 3.46 -3.33 -10.61
C GLU A 106 2.58 -4.51 -10.20
N LEU A 107 3.07 -5.37 -9.30
CA LEU A 107 2.31 -6.47 -8.72
C LEU A 107 1.32 -6.04 -7.63
N GLY A 108 1.30 -4.76 -7.27
CA GLY A 108 0.32 -4.19 -6.34
C GLY A 108 0.80 -4.08 -4.89
N ALA A 109 2.10 -4.04 -4.63
CA ALA A 109 2.62 -3.59 -3.34
C ALA A 109 2.35 -2.09 -3.15
N ASP A 110 2.18 -1.68 -1.91
CA ASP A 110 1.84 -0.30 -1.56
C ASP A 110 3.08 0.58 -1.34
N ASP A 111 4.18 -0.04 -0.91
CA ASP A 111 5.45 0.62 -0.68
C ASP A 111 6.61 -0.38 -0.69
N TYR A 112 7.84 0.11 -0.68
CA TYR A 112 9.03 -0.71 -0.55
C TYR A 112 10.09 0.00 0.30
N LEU A 113 11.01 -0.78 0.89
CA LEU A 113 12.10 -0.32 1.74
C LEU A 113 13.35 -1.14 1.44
N THR A 114 14.48 -0.49 1.11
CA THR A 114 15.73 -1.19 0.83
C THR A 114 16.55 -1.42 2.08
N LYS A 115 17.10 -2.62 2.23
CA LYS A 115 18.07 -2.96 3.29
C LYS A 115 19.48 -2.43 2.89
N PRO A 116 20.25 -1.82 3.83
CA PRO A 116 19.89 -1.54 5.22
C PRO A 116 18.99 -0.31 5.36
N PHE A 117 18.04 -0.35 6.27
CA PHE A 117 17.10 0.75 6.53
C PHE A 117 17.13 1.19 8.00
N ALA A 118 16.69 2.42 8.24
CA ALA A 118 16.45 2.88 9.60
C ALA A 118 15.11 2.30 10.12
N PRO A 119 15.07 1.61 11.29
CA PRO A 119 13.82 1.01 11.78
C PRO A 119 12.67 2.02 11.96
N ARG A 120 12.98 3.28 12.26
CA ARG A 120 11.98 4.36 12.32
C ARG A 120 11.37 4.65 10.95
N GLU A 121 12.08 4.42 9.88
CA GLU A 121 11.56 4.56 8.52
C GLU A 121 10.50 3.50 8.24
N LEU A 122 10.74 2.24 8.58
CA LEU A 122 9.74 1.17 8.48
C LEU A 122 8.45 1.56 9.21
N VAL A 123 8.56 2.01 10.47
CA VAL A 123 7.39 2.47 11.26
C VAL A 123 6.66 3.61 10.56
N ALA A 124 7.38 4.58 10.00
CA ALA A 124 6.80 5.70 9.28
C ALA A 124 6.02 5.24 8.03
N ARG A 125 6.56 4.26 7.30
CA ARG A 125 5.92 3.66 6.11
C ARG A 125 4.66 2.88 6.49
N VAL A 126 4.74 2.00 7.50
CA VAL A 126 3.57 1.28 8.02
C VAL A 126 2.47 2.26 8.45
N LYS A 127 2.81 3.30 9.23
CA LYS A 127 1.85 4.34 9.61
C LYS A 127 1.32 5.11 8.40
N SER A 128 2.13 5.37 7.40
CA SER A 128 1.71 6.05 6.18
C SER A 128 0.69 5.23 5.39
N VAL A 129 0.94 3.94 5.20
CA VAL A 129 0.03 3.03 4.51
C VAL A 129 -1.28 2.86 5.29
N LEU A 130 -1.26 2.86 6.63
CA LEU A 130 -2.42 2.67 7.50
C LEU A 130 -3.22 3.94 7.82
N ARG A 131 -2.59 5.11 7.95
CA ARG A 131 -3.25 6.42 8.28
C ARG A 131 -4.46 6.71 7.39
N ARG A 132 -4.57 6.03 6.32
CA ARG A 132 -5.55 6.12 5.26
C ARG A 132 -6.92 5.54 5.65
N HIS A 133 -6.99 4.86 6.81
CA HIS A 133 -8.25 4.32 7.34
C HIS A 133 -9.00 5.28 8.30
N ASP A 134 -8.33 6.31 8.83
CA ASP A 134 -8.86 7.16 9.91
C ASP A 134 -9.18 8.60 9.48
N GLY A 135 -9.39 8.87 8.20
CA GLY A 135 -9.73 10.21 7.68
C GLY A 135 -11.13 10.68 8.10
N PRO A 136 -11.37 12.03 8.20
CA PRO A 136 -12.69 12.56 8.55
C PRO A 136 -13.74 12.20 7.49
N PRO A 137 -15.04 12.15 7.85
CA PRO A 137 -16.14 11.81 6.96
C PRO A 137 -16.16 12.77 5.78
N THR A 138 -16.12 12.24 4.58
CA THR A 138 -15.91 13.08 3.39
C THR A 138 -16.89 12.78 2.27
N VAL A 139 -17.34 13.87 1.68
CA VAL A 139 -18.10 13.97 0.44
C VAL A 139 -17.53 13.00 -0.62
N THR A 140 -18.40 12.27 -1.29
CA THR A 140 -18.04 11.49 -2.47
C THR A 140 -17.30 12.37 -3.47
N LEU A 141 -16.08 11.98 -3.85
CA LEU A 141 -15.31 12.67 -4.87
C LEU A 141 -15.73 12.14 -6.25
N SER A 142 -15.90 13.01 -7.22
CA SER A 142 -16.25 12.62 -8.59
C SER A 142 -15.41 13.38 -9.61
N SER A 143 -15.01 12.67 -10.68
CA SER A 143 -14.36 13.28 -11.85
C SER A 143 -14.67 12.41 -13.08
N GLY A 144 -15.42 12.97 -14.02
CA GLY A 144 -15.99 12.20 -15.13
C GLY A 144 -16.85 11.04 -14.61
N ASP A 145 -16.62 9.85 -15.14
CA ASP A 145 -17.33 8.62 -14.75
C ASP A 145 -16.72 7.89 -13.56
N VAL A 146 -15.72 8.49 -12.88
CA VAL A 146 -15.11 7.92 -11.68
C VAL A 146 -15.71 8.54 -10.43
N ARG A 147 -16.15 7.68 -9.51
CA ARG A 147 -16.63 8.04 -8.17
C ARG A 147 -15.77 7.36 -7.13
N LEU A 148 -15.32 8.13 -6.16
CA LEU A 148 -14.52 7.65 -5.03
C LEU A 148 -15.26 7.93 -3.73
N TYR A 149 -15.45 6.90 -2.93
CA TYR A 149 -16.13 6.89 -1.64
C TYR A 149 -15.08 6.72 -0.53
N PRO A 150 -14.60 7.83 0.07
CA PRO A 150 -13.47 7.77 1.00
C PRO A 150 -13.71 6.87 2.21
N GLU A 151 -14.87 6.99 2.85
CA GLU A 151 -15.22 6.19 4.05
C GLU A 151 -15.26 4.68 3.79
N GLN A 152 -15.71 4.30 2.59
CA GLN A 152 -15.83 2.90 2.21
C GLN A 152 -14.57 2.38 1.51
N ARG A 153 -13.58 3.24 1.28
CA ARG A 153 -12.42 2.99 0.43
C ARG A 153 -12.80 2.31 -0.90
N ARG A 154 -13.91 2.73 -1.45
CA ARG A 154 -14.51 2.17 -2.66
C ARG A 154 -14.37 3.14 -3.82
N VAL A 155 -14.08 2.59 -4.99
CA VAL A 155 -14.03 3.32 -6.26
C VAL A 155 -14.95 2.64 -7.27
N GLU A 156 -15.64 3.44 -8.03
CA GLU A 156 -16.43 3.03 -9.20
C GLU A 156 -15.94 3.78 -10.43
N ALA A 157 -15.82 3.09 -11.54
CA ALA A 157 -15.51 3.64 -12.85
C ALA A 157 -16.54 3.15 -13.86
N GLY A 158 -17.23 4.06 -14.54
CA GLY A 158 -18.32 3.70 -15.45
C GLY A 158 -19.45 2.90 -14.78
N GLY A 159 -19.70 3.12 -13.47
CA GLY A 159 -20.70 2.38 -12.69
C GLY A 159 -20.26 1.00 -12.19
N THR A 160 -19.03 0.58 -12.49
CA THR A 160 -18.47 -0.72 -12.04
C THR A 160 -17.47 -0.50 -10.93
N ALA A 161 -17.52 -1.35 -9.87
CA ALA A 161 -16.55 -1.30 -8.78
C ALA A 161 -15.15 -1.69 -9.26
N VAL A 162 -14.14 -0.90 -8.87
CA VAL A 162 -12.74 -1.10 -9.22
C VAL A 162 -11.93 -1.34 -7.95
N SER A 163 -11.17 -2.43 -7.93
CA SER A 163 -10.30 -2.76 -6.80
C SER A 163 -8.96 -2.04 -6.93
N LEU A 164 -8.65 -1.20 -5.95
CA LEU A 164 -7.40 -0.47 -5.86
C LEU A 164 -6.61 -0.90 -4.63
N THR A 165 -5.27 -0.83 -4.71
CA THR A 165 -4.41 -0.91 -3.52
C THR A 165 -4.64 0.33 -2.63
N ALA A 166 -4.14 0.28 -1.39
CA ALA A 166 -4.25 1.43 -0.49
C ALA A 166 -3.59 2.68 -1.10
N THR A 167 -2.41 2.52 -1.69
CA THR A 167 -1.65 3.61 -2.30
C THR A 167 -2.29 4.17 -3.56
N GLU A 168 -2.80 3.30 -4.44
CA GLU A 168 -3.56 3.72 -5.63
C GLU A 168 -4.80 4.53 -5.25
N PHE A 169 -5.53 4.04 -4.24
CA PHE A 169 -6.71 4.74 -3.73
C PHE A 169 -6.37 6.15 -3.26
N ASP A 170 -5.31 6.31 -2.45
CA ASP A 170 -4.94 7.60 -1.89
C ASP A 170 -4.37 8.56 -2.93
N LEU A 171 -3.62 8.02 -3.89
CA LEU A 171 -3.12 8.81 -5.01
C LEU A 171 -4.30 9.35 -5.84
N LEU A 172 -5.29 8.51 -6.13
CA LEU A 172 -6.51 8.93 -6.81
C LEU A 172 -7.30 9.93 -5.97
N ALA A 173 -7.49 9.67 -4.69
CA ALA A 173 -8.19 10.57 -3.76
C ALA A 173 -7.49 11.94 -3.67
N LYS A 174 -6.15 11.95 -3.62
CA LYS A 174 -5.36 13.19 -3.63
C LYS A 174 -5.58 13.99 -4.89
N LEU A 175 -5.55 13.35 -6.06
CA LEU A 175 -5.80 14.02 -7.33
C LEU A 175 -7.24 14.55 -7.40
N MET A 176 -8.22 13.73 -7.01
CA MET A 176 -9.65 14.07 -7.04
C MET A 176 -10.05 15.09 -5.96
N SER A 177 -9.24 15.32 -4.93
CA SER A 177 -9.51 16.35 -3.93
C SER A 177 -9.40 17.77 -4.46
N SER A 178 -8.79 17.97 -5.62
CA SER A 178 -8.62 19.29 -6.26
C SER A 178 -8.59 19.14 -7.78
N PRO A 179 -9.74 18.88 -8.41
CA PRO A 179 -9.84 18.70 -9.86
C PRO A 179 -9.29 19.92 -10.62
N GLY A 180 -8.56 19.67 -11.70
CA GLY A 180 -7.90 20.71 -12.50
C GLY A 180 -6.57 21.20 -11.95
N ARG A 181 -6.27 20.93 -10.67
CA ARG A 181 -4.97 21.30 -10.09
C ARG A 181 -3.90 20.30 -10.52
N VAL A 182 -2.78 20.82 -11.02
CA VAL A 182 -1.59 20.02 -11.33
C VAL A 182 -0.76 19.82 -10.06
N PHE A 183 -0.50 18.57 -9.71
CA PHE A 183 0.37 18.17 -8.62
C PHE A 183 1.70 17.68 -9.17
N SER A 184 2.83 18.22 -8.68
CA SER A 184 4.14 17.68 -9.04
C SER A 184 4.34 16.29 -8.45
N ARG A 185 5.30 15.53 -9.00
CA ARG A 185 5.64 14.19 -8.49
C ARG A 185 6.06 14.22 -7.03
N GLU A 186 6.86 15.23 -6.67
CA GLU A 186 7.32 15.46 -5.30
C GLU A 186 6.14 15.73 -4.35
N THR A 187 5.18 16.55 -4.79
CA THR A 187 3.98 16.85 -4.01
C THR A 187 3.13 15.60 -3.79
N LEU A 188 2.94 14.79 -4.83
CA LEU A 188 2.20 13.53 -4.73
C LEU A 188 2.93 12.54 -3.85
N LEU A 189 4.25 12.42 -4.02
CA LEU A 189 5.10 11.56 -3.21
C LEU A 189 5.00 11.93 -1.72
N ALA A 190 5.20 13.20 -1.39
CA ALA A 190 5.11 13.69 -0.02
C ALA A 190 3.71 13.51 0.57
N SER A 191 2.65 13.71 -0.22
CA SER A 191 1.26 13.60 0.25
C SER A 191 0.83 12.16 0.51
N VAL A 192 1.27 11.21 -0.35
CA VAL A 192 0.83 9.82 -0.32
C VAL A 192 1.81 8.94 0.45
N TRP A 193 3.12 9.17 0.38
CA TRP A 193 4.13 8.34 1.06
C TRP A 193 4.74 9.00 2.30
N GLY A 194 4.53 10.31 2.50
CA GLY A 194 5.09 11.06 3.64
C GLY A 194 6.46 11.66 3.35
N GLN A 195 7.07 12.29 4.37
CA GLN A 195 8.38 12.98 4.26
C GLN A 195 9.58 12.03 4.37
N ALA A 196 9.53 10.83 3.87
CA ALA A 196 10.73 10.01 3.76
C ALA A 196 11.52 10.42 2.51
N ASP A 197 12.85 10.41 2.59
CA ASP A 197 13.76 10.68 1.45
C ASP A 197 13.57 9.61 0.35
N TYR A 198 12.57 9.82 -0.48
CA TYR A 198 12.31 8.96 -1.62
C TYR A 198 13.11 9.44 -2.83
N SER A 199 14.12 8.71 -3.20
CA SER A 199 14.85 8.89 -4.46
C SER A 199 14.06 8.41 -5.70
N GLY A 200 12.73 8.65 -5.78
CA GLY A 200 12.01 8.03 -6.86
C GLY A 200 10.71 8.66 -7.34
N GLY A 201 10.78 9.71 -8.18
CA GLY A 201 9.61 10.16 -8.97
C GLY A 201 8.98 9.05 -9.84
N ARG A 202 9.70 7.96 -10.13
CA ARG A 202 9.20 6.78 -10.83
C ARG A 202 8.16 6.00 -10.05
N THR A 203 8.20 6.01 -8.71
CA THR A 203 7.17 5.37 -7.88
C THR A 203 5.77 5.94 -8.16
N VAL A 204 5.65 7.26 -8.29
CA VAL A 204 4.39 7.91 -8.65
C VAL A 204 3.94 7.50 -10.05
N ASP A 205 4.87 7.48 -11.02
CA ASP A 205 4.56 7.16 -12.42
C ASP A 205 4.03 5.72 -12.57
N VAL A 206 4.59 4.77 -11.82
CA VAL A 206 4.13 3.37 -11.81
C VAL A 206 2.68 3.28 -11.29
N HIS A 207 2.37 3.89 -10.14
CA HIS A 207 1.01 3.86 -9.61
C HIS A 207 0.02 4.63 -10.49
N ILE A 208 0.43 5.69 -11.16
CA ILE A 208 -0.41 6.37 -12.17
C ILE A 208 -0.72 5.45 -13.35
N ALA A 209 0.28 4.71 -13.83
CA ALA A 209 0.07 3.75 -14.92
C ALA A 209 -0.91 2.65 -14.53
N GLN A 210 -0.77 2.09 -13.32
CA GLN A 210 -1.69 1.09 -12.76
C GLN A 210 -3.11 1.62 -12.58
N LEU A 211 -3.25 2.82 -12.02
CA LEU A 211 -4.55 3.48 -11.90
C LEU A 211 -5.24 3.61 -13.25
N ARG A 212 -4.52 4.06 -14.28
CA ARG A 212 -5.07 4.15 -15.63
C ARG A 212 -5.51 2.81 -16.18
N ALA A 213 -4.69 1.78 -15.99
CA ALA A 213 -5.02 0.42 -16.44
C ALA A 213 -6.29 -0.12 -15.75
N LYS A 214 -6.44 0.13 -14.44
CA LYS A 214 -7.59 -0.32 -13.65
C LYS A 214 -8.87 0.49 -13.91
N LEU A 215 -8.74 1.79 -14.13
CA LEU A 215 -9.88 2.67 -14.42
C LEU A 215 -10.32 2.62 -15.90
N GLY A 216 -9.46 2.10 -16.78
CA GLY A 216 -9.73 2.00 -18.22
C GLY A 216 -10.05 3.35 -18.86
N ASP A 217 -11.01 3.35 -19.79
CA ASP A 217 -11.44 4.54 -20.53
C ASP A 217 -12.10 5.60 -19.64
N ALA A 218 -12.56 5.23 -18.44
CA ALA A 218 -13.11 6.15 -17.45
C ALA A 218 -12.06 6.96 -16.71
N SER A 219 -10.75 6.66 -16.91
CA SER A 219 -9.66 7.32 -16.16
C SER A 219 -9.63 8.84 -16.38
N PRO A 220 -9.84 9.66 -15.33
CA PRO A 220 -9.83 11.11 -15.46
C PRO A 220 -8.41 11.69 -15.37
N ILE A 221 -7.38 10.85 -15.25
CA ILE A 221 -6.01 11.29 -14.96
C ILE A 221 -5.36 11.88 -16.20
N VAL A 222 -4.92 13.13 -16.09
CA VAL A 222 -4.23 13.90 -17.14
C VAL A 222 -2.75 14.06 -16.78
N THR A 223 -1.86 13.86 -17.77
CA THR A 223 -0.42 14.11 -17.61
C THR A 223 -0.06 15.48 -18.14
N PHE A 224 0.61 16.28 -17.31
CA PHE A 224 1.26 17.51 -17.69
C PHE A 224 2.77 17.26 -17.79
N ARG A 225 3.28 17.13 -19.01
CA ARG A 225 4.69 16.80 -19.25
C ARG A 225 5.61 17.79 -18.55
N GLY A 226 6.59 17.29 -17.79
CA GLY A 226 7.51 18.09 -17.00
C GLY A 226 6.93 18.72 -15.72
N ALA A 227 5.60 18.73 -15.52
CA ALA A 227 4.94 19.34 -14.36
C ALA A 227 4.34 18.32 -13.39
N GLY A 228 3.71 17.23 -13.90
CA GLY A 228 3.11 16.23 -13.03
C GLY A 228 1.75 15.72 -13.52
N TYR A 229 0.81 15.53 -12.59
CA TYR A 229 -0.48 14.92 -12.86
C TYR A 229 -1.65 15.73 -12.27
N SER A 230 -2.80 15.61 -12.91
CA SER A 230 -4.07 16.17 -12.47
C SER A 230 -5.21 15.20 -12.80
N VAL A 231 -6.41 15.48 -12.31
CA VAL A 231 -7.64 14.92 -12.87
C VAL A 231 -8.43 16.01 -13.56
N ALA A 232 -9.21 15.65 -14.59
CA ALA A 232 -10.05 16.60 -15.28
C ALA A 232 -11.00 17.29 -14.28
N ALA A 233 -11.13 18.61 -14.39
CA ALA A 233 -12.21 19.31 -13.71
C ALA A 233 -13.55 18.78 -14.28
N GLY A 234 -14.46 18.36 -13.42
CA GLY A 234 -15.79 17.97 -13.86
C GLY A 234 -16.45 19.12 -14.65
N ALA A 235 -17.09 18.76 -15.73
CA ALA A 235 -17.91 19.70 -16.48
C ALA A 235 -19.13 20.11 -15.67
#